data_c9f1b5a1be760f51cda3cd85eecebb7c
#
_entry.id   c9f1b5a1be760f51cda3cd85eecebb7c
#
_cell.length_a   1.000
_cell.length_b   1.000
_cell.length_c   1.000
_cell.angle_alpha   90.00
_cell.angle_beta   90.00
_cell.angle_gamma   90.00
#
_symmetry.space_group_name_H-M   'P 1'
#
loop_
_entity.id
_entity.type
_entity.pdbx_description
1 polymer ?
#
loop_
_entity_poly.entity_id
_entity_poly.type
_entity_poly.pdbx_seq_one_letter_code
_entity_poly.pdbx_strand_id
1 'polypeptide(L)'
;MKRNFLYSCLIALASLGFVACDSDNDEQEAKVPNGAKPTQEFTFGDCEDEAHAEDAMKLNVDSWDGNTTMDFTSIEFFGDGHYLITTPLAPHAPERTVSVAREADGSTAIFKKHATKHLKTRATDNNGTMDIDNGKYQYGTYTRVNAHTYRLSDNSVIEFLNDVKEGRGEVTYTNRYGVQSNVYVNFATQDKTATPNRSLCRSWRCDSFEMWMYFNGAYMAHGKQWMENGRVYHDIKLSPSANKWGIEDDDILDPDLEYCYRVIFSPSGTYVCFYMDGDVDVACWEWSNQSDGIMHYWDPYDDDDDDWSGDVTVRFKGNQMRVYEDYSETEELMTAHIVAVNTFTAGY
;
A
#
# COMPACT_ATOMS: atom_id res chain seq x y z
N MET A 1 -19.79 4.14 -5.35
CA MET A 1 -20.86 3.16 -5.63
C MET A 1 -20.85 1.97 -4.67
N LYS A 2 -19.79 1.72 -3.92
CA LYS A 2 -19.62 0.56 -3.01
C LYS A 2 -20.07 0.81 -1.56
N ARG A 3 -20.26 2.05 -1.16
CA ARG A 3 -20.92 2.45 0.09
C ARG A 3 -22.35 1.85 0.24
N ASN A 4 -22.94 1.40 -0.86
CA ASN A 4 -24.31 0.88 -0.92
C ASN A 4 -24.41 -0.63 -0.71
N PHE A 5 -23.31 -1.38 -0.70
CA PHE A 5 -23.41 -2.85 -0.63
C PHE A 5 -23.69 -3.32 0.79
N LEU A 6 -22.90 -2.91 1.78
CA LEU A 6 -23.20 -3.17 3.19
C LEU A 6 -24.53 -2.53 3.59
N TYR A 7 -24.78 -1.28 3.16
CA TYR A 7 -26.10 -0.64 3.34
C TYR A 7 -27.23 -1.41 2.64
N SER A 8 -27.02 -1.97 1.45
CA SER A 8 -28.05 -2.76 0.75
C SER A 8 -28.31 -4.08 1.42
N CYS A 9 -27.30 -4.76 1.92
CA CYS A 9 -27.46 -5.97 2.74
C CYS A 9 -28.20 -5.67 4.07
N LEU A 10 -27.87 -4.54 4.71
CA LEU A 10 -28.49 -4.11 5.98
C LEU A 10 -29.92 -3.64 5.80
N ILE A 11 -30.25 -2.90 4.72
CA ILE A 11 -31.62 -2.44 4.43
C ILE A 11 -32.53 -3.61 4.01
N ALA A 12 -32.01 -4.61 3.28
CA ALA A 12 -32.78 -5.81 2.94
C ALA A 12 -33.15 -6.64 4.18
N LEU A 13 -32.36 -6.55 5.24
CA LEU A 13 -32.60 -7.24 6.52
C LEU A 13 -33.66 -6.60 7.38
N ALA A 14 -33.81 -5.30 7.37
CA ALA A 14 -34.85 -4.60 8.14
C ALA A 14 -36.27 -4.94 7.64
N SER A 15 -36.43 -5.49 6.43
CA SER A 15 -37.71 -5.83 5.82
C SER A 15 -38.11 -7.32 5.94
N LEU A 16 -37.18 -8.18 6.36
CA LEU A 16 -37.45 -9.62 6.54
C LEU A 16 -37.71 -9.91 8.02
N GLY A 17 -38.98 -9.91 8.40
CA GLY A 17 -39.45 -10.31 9.74
C GLY A 17 -38.86 -11.66 10.15
N PHE A 18 -38.31 -11.70 11.34
CA PHE A 18 -37.77 -12.90 12.01
C PHE A 18 -38.71 -14.09 11.91
N VAL A 19 -38.39 -15.07 11.09
CA VAL A 19 -38.89 -16.43 11.26
C VAL A 19 -37.71 -17.22 11.83
N ALA A 20 -37.71 -17.38 13.13
CA ALA A 20 -36.87 -18.36 13.81
C ALA A 20 -37.30 -19.75 13.33
N CYS A 21 -36.58 -20.36 12.42
CA CYS A 21 -36.66 -21.80 12.16
C CYS A 21 -35.44 -22.43 12.81
N ASP A 22 -35.73 -23.06 13.94
CA ASP A 22 -34.92 -24.08 14.58
C ASP A 22 -34.73 -25.22 13.57
N SER A 23 -33.57 -25.42 13.05
CA SER A 23 -33.16 -26.61 12.32
C SER A 23 -31.76 -26.98 12.75
N ASP A 24 -31.70 -28.04 13.56
CA ASP A 24 -30.48 -28.77 13.87
C ASP A 24 -29.74 -29.17 12.60
N ASN A 25 -28.85 -28.35 12.16
CA ASN A 25 -27.71 -28.72 11.32
C ASN A 25 -26.47 -28.26 12.07
N ASP A 26 -25.67 -29.21 12.52
CA ASP A 26 -24.32 -29.05 13.01
C ASP A 26 -23.43 -28.46 11.88
N GLU A 27 -23.72 -27.26 11.39
CA GLU A 27 -22.75 -26.43 10.70
C GLU A 27 -21.80 -25.95 11.79
N GLN A 28 -20.67 -26.65 11.95
CA GLN A 28 -19.58 -26.18 12.75
C GLN A 28 -19.28 -24.73 12.31
N GLU A 29 -19.51 -23.79 13.23
CA GLU A 29 -19.06 -22.40 13.03
C GLU A 29 -17.62 -22.43 12.57
N ALA A 30 -17.37 -22.12 11.31
CA ALA A 30 -16.02 -22.08 10.78
C ALA A 30 -15.29 -20.94 11.48
N LYS A 31 -14.43 -21.28 12.42
CA LYS A 31 -13.59 -20.30 13.12
C LYS A 31 -12.55 -19.76 12.16
N VAL A 32 -12.16 -18.49 12.37
CA VAL A 32 -11.02 -17.90 11.66
C VAL A 32 -9.85 -18.88 11.69
N PRO A 33 -9.33 -19.33 10.52
CA PRO A 33 -8.25 -20.30 10.47
C PRO A 33 -7.01 -19.80 11.22
N ASN A 34 -6.28 -20.71 11.84
CA ASN A 34 -5.10 -20.33 12.62
C ASN A 34 -4.08 -19.54 11.79
N GLY A 35 -3.87 -19.92 10.53
CA GLY A 35 -2.96 -19.21 9.61
C GLY A 35 -3.40 -17.80 9.24
N ALA A 36 -4.69 -17.44 9.46
CA ALA A 36 -5.22 -16.09 9.26
C ALA A 36 -5.13 -15.22 10.51
N LYS A 37 -4.57 -15.72 11.62
CA LYS A 37 -4.41 -14.93 12.85
C LYS A 37 -2.98 -14.38 12.93
N PRO A 38 -2.81 -13.09 13.29
CA PRO A 38 -1.51 -12.42 13.26
C PRO A 38 -0.39 -13.10 14.08
N THR A 39 -0.72 -13.84 15.14
CA THR A 39 0.25 -14.29 16.13
C THR A 39 0.54 -15.79 16.14
N GLN A 40 0.05 -16.59 15.18
CA GLN A 40 0.14 -18.05 15.30
C GLN A 40 1.27 -18.68 14.49
N GLU A 41 1.56 -18.20 13.28
CA GLU A 41 2.61 -18.75 12.41
C GLU A 41 3.74 -17.78 12.12
N PHE A 42 3.43 -16.49 12.17
CA PHE A 42 4.35 -15.39 11.91
C PHE A 42 4.52 -14.58 13.17
N THR A 43 5.73 -14.16 13.46
CA THR A 43 6.07 -13.34 14.62
C THR A 43 6.48 -11.94 14.16
N PHE A 44 6.41 -10.97 15.08
CA PHE A 44 7.03 -9.68 14.84
C PHE A 44 8.49 -9.78 15.26
N GLY A 45 9.36 -9.84 14.28
CA GLY A 45 10.80 -10.01 14.45
C GLY A 45 11.52 -9.64 13.17
N ASP A 46 12.77 -10.07 13.04
CA ASP A 46 13.56 -9.79 11.86
C ASP A 46 13.16 -10.69 10.69
N CYS A 47 13.11 -10.11 9.49
CA CYS A 47 13.16 -10.87 8.27
C CYS A 47 14.58 -11.42 8.10
N GLU A 48 14.71 -12.70 7.84
CA GLU A 48 16.02 -13.38 7.73
C GLU A 48 16.82 -12.97 6.48
N ASP A 49 16.16 -12.38 5.50
CA ASP A 49 16.78 -11.93 4.26
C ASP A 49 17.32 -10.48 4.39
N GLU A 50 18.52 -10.36 4.94
CA GLU A 50 19.20 -9.06 5.08
C GLU A 50 19.72 -8.50 3.75
N ALA A 51 19.88 -9.33 2.72
CA ALA A 51 20.51 -8.92 1.46
C ALA A 51 19.65 -7.96 0.63
N HIS A 52 18.34 -7.97 0.86
CA HIS A 52 17.38 -7.17 0.10
C HIS A 52 16.79 -5.99 0.90
N ALA A 53 17.41 -5.62 2.04
CA ALA A 53 16.99 -4.43 2.76
C ALA A 53 17.16 -3.17 1.90
N GLU A 54 16.10 -2.39 1.81
CA GLU A 54 16.09 -1.18 0.98
C GLU A 54 17.03 -0.10 1.56
N ASP A 55 17.84 0.45 0.69
CA ASP A 55 18.73 1.57 0.99
C ASP A 55 18.25 2.80 0.22
N ALA A 56 17.22 3.46 0.74
CA ALA A 56 16.63 4.62 0.11
C ALA A 56 17.20 5.92 0.66
N MET A 57 17.29 6.92 -0.21
CA MET A 57 17.66 8.28 0.12
C MET A 57 16.60 9.23 -0.39
N LYS A 58 15.95 9.96 0.51
CA LYS A 58 14.96 10.98 0.15
C LYS A 58 15.52 12.38 0.34
N LEU A 59 15.37 13.18 -0.69
CA LEU A 59 15.69 14.60 -0.72
C LEU A 59 14.40 15.39 -0.73
N ASN A 60 14.15 16.20 0.30
CA ASN A 60 13.06 17.16 0.29
C ASN A 60 13.62 18.53 -0.05
N VAL A 61 13.00 19.23 -0.99
CA VAL A 61 13.42 20.58 -1.39
C VAL A 61 13.13 21.57 -0.27
N ASP A 62 14.17 22.25 0.22
CA ASP A 62 14.08 23.35 1.18
C ASP A 62 13.92 24.69 0.43
N SER A 63 14.74 24.89 -0.63
CA SER A 63 14.63 26.03 -1.51
C SER A 63 15.22 25.75 -2.89
N TRP A 64 14.69 26.43 -3.88
CA TRP A 64 15.08 26.33 -5.28
C TRP A 64 15.68 27.67 -5.73
N ASP A 65 16.95 27.68 -6.13
CA ASP A 65 17.61 28.89 -6.60
C ASP A 65 17.69 28.89 -8.13
N GLY A 66 17.11 29.91 -8.74
CA GLY A 66 17.08 30.10 -10.17
C GLY A 66 15.78 30.73 -10.67
N ASN A 67 15.83 31.22 -11.92
CA ASN A 67 14.65 31.79 -12.62
C ASN A 67 13.78 30.71 -13.28
N THR A 68 13.94 29.47 -12.91
CA THR A 68 13.21 28.32 -13.46
C THR A 68 12.10 27.90 -12.51
N THR A 69 11.02 27.36 -13.06
CA THR A 69 10.00 26.65 -12.27
C THR A 69 10.61 25.46 -11.57
N MET A 70 10.20 25.22 -10.34
CA MET A 70 10.59 24.04 -9.58
C MET A 70 10.04 22.78 -10.26
N ASP A 71 10.92 21.84 -10.61
CA ASP A 71 10.54 20.61 -11.31
C ASP A 71 10.10 19.51 -10.33
N PHE A 72 10.53 19.57 -9.05
CA PHE A 72 10.14 18.63 -8.02
C PHE A 72 10.17 19.25 -6.62
N THR A 73 9.36 18.70 -5.71
CA THR A 73 9.34 19.03 -4.27
C THR A 73 10.10 18.03 -3.44
N SER A 74 10.18 16.78 -3.91
CA SER A 74 11.07 15.77 -3.33
C SER A 74 11.50 14.77 -4.39
N ILE A 75 12.63 14.12 -4.14
CA ILE A 75 13.08 12.95 -4.91
C ILE A 75 13.58 11.88 -3.96
N GLU A 76 13.18 10.66 -4.21
CA GLU A 76 13.61 9.49 -3.46
C GLU A 76 14.31 8.50 -4.39
N PHE A 77 15.50 8.06 -4.00
CA PHE A 77 16.28 7.05 -4.70
C PHE A 77 16.18 5.74 -3.93
N PHE A 78 15.70 4.70 -4.56
CA PHE A 78 15.64 3.35 -4.00
C PHE A 78 16.92 2.57 -4.32
N GLY A 79 17.32 1.67 -3.44
CA GLY A 79 18.54 0.88 -3.60
C GLY A 79 18.52 -0.07 -4.79
N ASP A 80 17.34 -0.41 -5.30
CA ASP A 80 17.14 -1.25 -6.48
C ASP A 80 17.39 -0.52 -7.82
N GLY A 81 17.75 0.77 -7.78
CA GLY A 81 18.04 1.58 -8.98
C GLY A 81 16.83 2.32 -9.54
N HIS A 82 15.73 2.41 -8.79
CA HIS A 82 14.57 3.22 -9.15
C HIS A 82 14.54 4.54 -8.38
N TYR A 83 13.79 5.50 -8.89
CA TYR A 83 13.51 6.77 -8.19
C TYR A 83 12.04 7.11 -8.24
N LEU A 84 11.61 7.91 -7.26
CA LEU A 84 10.30 8.52 -7.18
C LEU A 84 10.48 10.03 -7.01
N ILE A 85 9.93 10.81 -7.92
CA ILE A 85 9.83 12.26 -7.83
C ILE A 85 8.42 12.63 -7.38
N THR A 86 8.32 13.52 -6.38
CA THR A 86 7.09 14.24 -6.07
C THR A 86 7.15 15.59 -6.77
N THR A 87 6.17 15.89 -7.62
CA THR A 87 6.14 17.12 -8.42
C THR A 87 5.45 18.26 -7.67
N PRO A 88 5.60 19.52 -8.10
CA PRO A 88 4.85 20.64 -7.54
C PRO A 88 3.32 20.57 -7.78
N LEU A 89 2.85 19.64 -8.60
CA LEU A 89 1.41 19.39 -8.81
C LEU A 89 0.79 18.64 -7.64
N ALA A 90 1.60 17.93 -6.85
CA ALA A 90 1.13 17.32 -5.63
C ALA A 90 0.76 18.44 -4.63
N PRO A 91 -0.43 18.45 -4.05
CA PRO A 91 -0.75 19.38 -2.97
C PRO A 91 0.23 19.15 -1.81
N HIS A 92 0.48 20.19 -1.00
CA HIS A 92 1.23 19.99 0.23
C HIS A 92 0.48 18.99 1.09
N ALA A 93 1.17 17.93 1.54
CA ALA A 93 0.59 16.98 2.46
C ALA A 93 0.00 17.76 3.65
N PRO A 94 -1.28 17.58 4.00
CA PRO A 94 -1.88 18.23 5.14
C PRO A 94 -1.09 17.85 6.42
N GLU A 95 -0.91 18.81 7.33
CA GLU A 95 -0.42 18.48 8.66
C GLU A 95 -1.37 17.44 9.26
N ARG A 96 -0.83 16.31 9.62
CA ARG A 96 -1.57 15.15 10.11
C ARG A 96 -2.45 15.53 11.30
N THR A 97 -3.74 15.65 11.09
CA THR A 97 -4.73 15.56 12.16
C THR A 97 -5.08 14.08 12.31
N VAL A 98 -4.65 13.48 13.40
CA VAL A 98 -5.00 12.09 13.75
C VAL A 98 -6.51 12.04 14.03
N SER A 99 -7.30 11.85 13.00
CA SER A 99 -8.70 11.49 13.15
C SER A 99 -8.83 10.00 12.85
N VAL A 100 -8.96 9.23 13.92
CA VAL A 100 -9.26 7.80 13.83
C VAL A 100 -10.76 7.67 13.54
N ALA A 101 -11.15 7.83 12.29
CA ALA A 101 -12.47 7.44 11.84
C ALA A 101 -12.29 6.44 10.70
N ARG A 102 -12.32 5.16 11.02
CA ARG A 102 -12.45 4.08 10.05
C ARG A 102 -13.86 4.11 9.49
N GLU A 103 -14.02 4.37 8.22
CA GLU A 103 -15.23 3.96 7.52
C GLU A 103 -15.05 2.52 7.03
N ALA A 104 -15.91 1.64 7.48
CA ALA A 104 -15.87 0.24 7.16
C ALA A 104 -16.52 -0.01 5.79
N ASP A 105 -15.74 -0.03 4.74
CA ASP A 105 -16.20 -0.48 3.43
C ASP A 105 -15.84 -1.94 3.11
N GLY A 106 -15.43 -2.69 4.11
CA GLY A 106 -15.17 -4.13 3.97
C GLY A 106 -13.92 -4.47 3.17
N SER A 107 -13.08 -3.51 2.86
CA SER A 107 -11.96 -3.74 1.97
C SER A 107 -10.62 -3.71 2.71
N THR A 108 -9.74 -4.65 2.38
CA THR A 108 -8.33 -4.56 2.74
C THR A 108 -7.70 -3.47 1.88
N ALA A 109 -7.70 -2.26 2.41
CA ALA A 109 -7.42 -1.09 1.59
C ALA A 109 -5.95 -0.89 1.29
N ILE A 110 -5.02 -1.39 2.13
CA ILE A 110 -3.60 -1.05 2.04
C ILE A 110 -2.95 -1.39 0.69
N PHE A 111 -3.40 -2.47 0.01
CA PHE A 111 -2.84 -2.88 -1.29
C PHE A 111 -3.90 -2.91 -2.39
N LYS A 112 -5.03 -2.28 -2.17
CA LYS A 112 -6.02 -2.08 -3.23
C LYS A 112 -5.66 -0.86 -4.02
N LYS A 113 -5.78 -1.01 -5.34
CA LYS A 113 -5.77 0.13 -6.22
C LYS A 113 -6.86 1.10 -5.81
N HIS A 114 -6.53 2.35 -5.62
CA HIS A 114 -7.51 3.38 -5.42
C HIS A 114 -8.56 3.32 -6.52
N ALA A 115 -9.79 3.03 -6.15
CA ALA A 115 -10.93 3.10 -7.07
C ALA A 115 -11.27 4.56 -7.42
N THR A 116 -10.32 5.46 -7.26
CA THR A 116 -10.50 6.85 -7.65
C THR A 116 -10.61 6.92 -9.16
N LYS A 117 -11.69 7.49 -9.60
CA LYS A 117 -12.15 7.63 -10.99
C LYS A 117 -11.16 8.30 -11.95
N HIS A 118 -9.92 8.56 -11.53
CA HIS A 118 -9.00 9.44 -12.25
C HIS A 118 -7.55 8.99 -12.35
N LEU A 119 -7.15 7.87 -11.73
CA LEU A 119 -5.78 7.40 -11.84
C LEU A 119 -5.58 6.75 -13.22
N LYS A 120 -5.19 7.55 -14.17
CA LYS A 120 -4.60 7.06 -15.42
C LYS A 120 -3.10 7.20 -15.27
N THR A 121 -2.46 6.13 -14.87
CA THR A 121 -1.03 5.97 -15.14
C THR A 121 -0.87 6.16 -16.65
N ARG A 122 -0.18 7.20 -17.06
CA ARG A 122 0.22 7.29 -18.46
C ARG A 122 1.29 6.25 -18.67
N ALA A 123 1.13 5.45 -19.71
CA ALA A 123 2.16 4.57 -20.20
C ALA A 123 3.52 5.28 -20.13
N THR A 124 4.56 4.54 -19.73
CA THR A 124 5.95 5.00 -19.75
C THR A 124 6.18 5.87 -20.98
N ASP A 125 6.65 7.07 -20.78
CA ASP A 125 7.10 7.86 -21.90
C ASP A 125 8.25 7.11 -22.62
N ASN A 126 8.61 7.54 -23.82
CA ASN A 126 9.69 6.90 -24.59
C ASN A 126 11.06 6.89 -23.84
N ASN A 127 11.14 7.49 -22.66
CA ASN A 127 12.33 7.64 -21.83
C ASN A 127 12.32 6.71 -20.59
N GLY A 128 11.30 5.85 -20.42
CA GLY A 128 11.21 4.92 -19.29
C GLY A 128 10.80 5.57 -17.97
N THR A 129 10.18 6.74 -18.00
CA THR A 129 9.58 7.43 -16.86
C THR A 129 8.07 7.27 -16.90
N MET A 130 7.48 6.92 -15.77
CA MET A 130 6.04 6.75 -15.60
C MET A 130 5.49 7.94 -14.80
N ASP A 131 4.46 8.60 -15.33
CA ASP A 131 3.70 9.60 -14.60
C ASP A 131 2.58 8.90 -13.81
N ILE A 132 2.50 9.16 -12.52
CA ILE A 132 1.55 8.57 -11.59
C ILE A 132 0.63 9.70 -11.07
N ASP A 133 -0.62 9.38 -10.85
CA ASP A 133 -1.64 10.26 -10.26
C ASP A 133 -1.67 11.65 -10.94
N ASN A 134 -1.95 11.64 -12.26
CA ASN A 134 -2.02 12.85 -13.09
C ASN A 134 -0.77 13.74 -13.05
N GLY A 135 0.41 13.12 -12.82
CA GLY A 135 1.70 13.82 -12.79
C GLY A 135 2.07 14.36 -11.41
N LYS A 136 1.35 14.01 -10.34
CA LYS A 136 1.78 14.29 -8.97
C LYS A 136 3.10 13.61 -8.65
N TYR A 137 3.29 12.41 -9.20
CA TYR A 137 4.51 11.64 -9.05
C TYR A 137 5.09 11.22 -10.40
N GLN A 138 6.41 11.02 -10.42
CA GLN A 138 7.13 10.42 -11.53
C GLN A 138 8.01 9.30 -11.00
N TYR A 139 7.86 8.11 -11.56
CA TYR A 139 8.64 6.93 -11.21
C TYR A 139 9.48 6.49 -12.39
N GLY A 140 10.74 6.15 -12.15
CA GLY A 140 11.64 5.73 -13.20
C GLY A 140 12.88 5.04 -12.64
N THR A 141 13.87 4.81 -13.53
CA THR A 141 15.16 4.22 -13.15
C THR A 141 16.26 5.29 -13.13
N TYR A 142 17.28 5.05 -12.33
CA TYR A 142 18.47 5.89 -12.34
C TYR A 142 19.74 5.08 -12.53
N THR A 143 20.77 5.75 -13.01
CA THR A 143 22.13 5.21 -13.06
C THR A 143 23.03 6.10 -12.23
N ARG A 144 23.76 5.51 -11.28
CA ARG A 144 24.80 6.21 -10.54
C ARG A 144 26.03 6.34 -11.44
N VAL A 145 26.31 7.56 -11.90
CA VAL A 145 27.44 7.86 -12.80
C VAL A 145 28.76 7.84 -12.03
N ASN A 146 28.74 8.40 -10.81
CA ASN A 146 29.87 8.40 -9.87
C ASN A 146 29.35 8.55 -8.43
N ALA A 147 30.23 8.78 -7.45
CA ALA A 147 29.85 8.89 -6.04
C ALA A 147 28.82 10.00 -5.75
N HIS A 148 28.76 11.03 -6.59
CA HIS A 148 27.96 12.23 -6.36
C HIS A 148 26.95 12.52 -7.48
N THR A 149 26.93 11.75 -8.57
CA THR A 149 26.13 12.06 -9.75
C THR A 149 25.20 10.92 -10.11
N TYR A 150 23.91 11.23 -10.20
CA TYR A 150 22.83 10.33 -10.58
C TYR A 150 22.20 10.82 -11.87
N ARG A 151 22.06 9.94 -12.85
CA ARG A 151 21.33 10.20 -14.09
C ARG A 151 20.01 9.46 -14.06
N LEU A 152 18.92 10.20 -14.25
CA LEU A 152 17.56 9.69 -14.30
C LEU A 152 17.21 9.17 -15.69
N SER A 153 16.20 8.30 -15.79
CA SER A 153 15.74 7.72 -17.06
C SER A 153 15.24 8.76 -18.06
N ASP A 154 14.73 9.90 -17.61
CA ASP A 154 14.33 11.04 -18.44
C ASP A 154 15.52 11.89 -18.95
N ASN A 155 16.76 11.49 -18.67
CA ASN A 155 18.02 12.17 -18.91
C ASN A 155 18.30 13.37 -18.01
N SER A 156 17.51 13.65 -17.01
CA SER A 156 17.85 14.62 -15.98
C SER A 156 19.05 14.12 -15.16
N VAL A 157 19.79 15.05 -14.58
CA VAL A 157 20.99 14.76 -13.79
C VAL A 157 20.92 15.47 -12.44
N ILE A 158 21.22 14.75 -11.38
CA ILE A 158 21.38 15.29 -10.03
C ILE A 158 22.82 15.11 -9.60
N GLU A 159 23.47 16.19 -9.25
CA GLU A 159 24.85 16.21 -8.77
C GLU A 159 24.90 16.80 -7.36
N PHE A 160 25.39 16.01 -6.41
CA PHE A 160 25.62 16.44 -5.04
C PHE A 160 26.93 17.21 -4.95
N LEU A 161 26.87 18.43 -4.46
CA LEU A 161 28.06 19.27 -4.35
C LEU A 161 28.96 18.88 -3.16
N ASN A 162 28.39 18.14 -2.20
CA ASN A 162 29.10 17.62 -1.04
C ASN A 162 28.73 16.16 -0.77
N ASP A 163 29.49 15.47 0.10
CA ASP A 163 29.12 14.14 0.57
C ASP A 163 27.72 14.16 1.18
N VAL A 164 26.90 13.22 0.76
CA VAL A 164 25.55 13.04 1.30
C VAL A 164 25.65 12.65 2.77
N LYS A 165 25.21 13.54 3.65
CA LYS A 165 25.10 13.32 5.10
C LYS A 165 23.71 13.69 5.52
N GLU A 166 23.28 13.17 6.65
CA GLU A 166 22.03 13.63 7.28
C GLU A 166 22.05 15.15 7.49
N GLY A 167 20.93 15.79 7.15
CA GLY A 167 20.76 17.22 7.31
C GLY A 167 20.59 17.96 5.97
N ARG A 168 21.07 19.19 5.93
CA ARG A 168 20.95 20.06 4.76
C ARG A 168 22.09 19.81 3.76
N GLY A 169 21.74 19.81 2.48
CA GLY A 169 22.69 19.70 1.38
C GLY A 169 22.35 20.63 0.23
N GLU A 170 23.27 20.72 -0.72
CA GLU A 170 23.08 21.44 -1.97
C GLU A 170 23.32 20.48 -3.12
N VAL A 171 22.39 20.47 -4.08
CA VAL A 171 22.50 19.68 -5.29
C VAL A 171 22.36 20.58 -6.52
N THR A 172 23.07 20.24 -7.57
CA THR A 172 22.84 20.81 -8.89
C THR A 172 21.91 19.87 -9.65
N TYR A 173 20.75 20.37 -10.03
CA TYR A 173 19.81 19.67 -10.88
C TYR A 173 19.91 20.18 -12.30
N THR A 174 20.13 19.29 -13.27
CA THR A 174 20.05 19.59 -14.69
C THR A 174 18.87 18.83 -15.26
N ASN A 175 17.83 19.55 -15.69
CA ASN A 175 16.65 18.89 -16.24
C ASN A 175 16.90 18.28 -17.63
N ARG A 176 15.95 17.50 -18.13
CA ARG A 176 16.04 16.83 -19.44
C ARG A 176 16.29 17.75 -20.62
N TYR A 177 16.05 19.05 -20.47
CA TYR A 177 16.31 20.08 -21.51
C TYR A 177 17.67 20.74 -21.35
N GLY A 178 18.50 20.31 -20.38
CA GLY A 178 19.81 20.88 -20.11
C GLY A 178 19.80 22.17 -19.30
N VAL A 179 18.65 22.54 -18.72
CA VAL A 179 18.54 23.71 -17.82
C VAL A 179 19.02 23.31 -16.44
N GLN A 180 19.93 24.10 -15.90
CA GLN A 180 20.57 23.85 -14.61
C GLN A 180 20.00 24.76 -13.53
N SER A 181 19.77 24.21 -12.34
CA SER A 181 19.31 24.90 -11.13
C SER A 181 20.09 24.41 -9.93
N ASN A 182 20.32 25.26 -8.95
CA ASN A 182 20.83 24.87 -7.65
C ASN A 182 19.64 24.65 -6.71
N VAL A 183 19.63 23.52 -6.04
CA VAL A 183 18.54 23.10 -5.16
C VAL A 183 19.11 22.83 -3.78
N TYR A 184 18.55 23.49 -2.77
CA TYR A 184 18.88 23.21 -1.39
C TYR A 184 17.89 22.18 -0.86
N VAL A 185 18.40 21.11 -0.29
CA VAL A 185 17.63 19.95 0.11
C VAL A 185 17.87 19.56 1.57
N ASN A 186 16.85 19.00 2.18
CA ASN A 186 16.97 18.30 3.43
C ASN A 186 16.96 16.80 3.16
N PHE A 187 17.92 16.07 3.74
CA PHE A 187 17.96 14.62 3.68
C PHE A 187 17.11 14.05 4.81
N ALA A 188 16.05 13.34 4.44
CA ALA A 188 15.21 12.61 5.38
C ALA A 188 15.51 11.11 5.22
N THR A 189 16.06 10.52 6.25
CA THR A 189 16.14 9.05 6.39
C THR A 189 15.51 8.67 7.70
N GLN A 190 14.62 7.68 7.67
CA GLN A 190 14.21 7.03 8.92
C GLN A 190 15.38 6.21 9.46
N ASP A 191 15.34 5.93 10.76
CA ASP A 191 16.38 5.12 11.41
C ASP A 191 16.38 3.69 10.84
N LYS A 192 17.28 3.44 9.90
CA LYS A 192 17.49 2.13 9.28
C LYS A 192 18.00 1.08 10.29
N THR A 193 18.48 1.51 11.46
CA THR A 193 19.05 0.59 12.46
C THR A 193 17.96 -0.07 13.31
N ALA A 194 16.75 0.49 13.32
CA ALA A 194 15.62 -0.13 13.99
C ALA A 194 15.23 -1.42 13.26
N THR A 195 15.41 -2.55 13.92
CA THR A 195 15.17 -3.90 13.40
C THR A 195 13.87 -4.05 12.60
N PRO A 196 12.70 -3.62 13.10
CA PRO A 196 11.44 -3.75 12.36
C PRO A 196 11.38 -2.92 11.07
N ASN A 197 11.98 -1.72 11.04
CA ASN A 197 12.06 -0.91 9.83
C ASN A 197 12.93 -1.59 8.78
N ARG A 198 14.08 -2.14 9.19
CA ARG A 198 14.98 -2.86 8.30
C ARG A 198 14.33 -4.09 7.69
N SER A 199 13.54 -4.82 8.47
CA SER A 199 12.80 -5.99 7.98
C SER A 199 11.72 -5.61 6.98
N LEU A 200 10.98 -4.52 7.21
CA LEU A 200 9.91 -4.03 6.33
C LEU A 200 10.45 -3.35 5.07
N CYS A 201 11.50 -2.50 5.23
CA CYS A 201 11.98 -1.62 4.15
C CYS A 201 12.75 -2.41 3.10
N ARG A 202 12.05 -2.85 2.08
CA ARG A 202 12.55 -3.56 0.90
C ARG A 202 11.48 -3.71 -0.16
N SER A 203 11.86 -4.34 -1.29
CA SER A 203 10.92 -4.80 -2.28
C SER A 203 10.33 -6.15 -1.86
N TRP A 204 9.01 -6.27 -1.95
CA TRP A 204 8.23 -7.43 -1.63
C TRP A 204 7.41 -7.87 -2.83
N ARG A 205 7.49 -9.15 -3.19
CA ARG A 205 6.59 -9.77 -4.17
C ARG A 205 5.35 -10.27 -3.44
N CYS A 206 4.17 -9.91 -3.90
CA CYS A 206 2.93 -10.46 -3.39
C CYS A 206 2.75 -11.90 -3.91
N ASP A 207 2.64 -12.84 -2.98
CA ASP A 207 2.41 -14.26 -3.29
C ASP A 207 0.92 -14.58 -3.30
N SER A 208 0.15 -14.03 -2.34
CA SER A 208 -1.30 -14.21 -2.28
C SER A 208 -1.97 -13.14 -1.43
N PHE A 209 -3.24 -12.94 -1.74
CA PHE A 209 -4.23 -12.27 -0.92
C PHE A 209 -5.31 -13.27 -0.52
N GLU A 210 -5.71 -13.29 0.76
CA GLU A 210 -6.78 -14.14 1.28
C GLU A 210 -7.71 -13.32 2.18
N MET A 211 -9.03 -13.54 2.06
CA MET A 211 -10.04 -12.85 2.87
C MET A 211 -11.07 -13.83 3.40
N TRP A 212 -11.45 -13.69 4.66
CA TRP A 212 -12.52 -14.41 5.33
C TRP A 212 -13.58 -13.43 5.81
N MET A 213 -14.84 -13.74 5.57
CA MET A 213 -15.99 -12.93 5.97
C MET A 213 -16.89 -13.70 6.92
N TYR A 214 -17.34 -13.04 7.98
CA TYR A 214 -18.26 -13.60 8.99
C TYR A 214 -19.36 -12.60 9.30
N PHE A 215 -20.60 -13.07 9.48
CA PHE A 215 -21.71 -12.27 10.00
C PHE A 215 -22.19 -12.87 11.31
N ASN A 216 -22.25 -12.06 12.38
CA ASN A 216 -22.59 -12.50 13.74
C ASN A 216 -21.80 -13.74 14.19
N GLY A 217 -20.53 -13.85 13.78
CA GLY A 217 -19.66 -14.98 14.05
C GLY A 217 -19.84 -16.19 13.13
N ALA A 218 -20.89 -16.22 12.30
CA ALA A 218 -21.10 -17.29 11.34
C ALA A 218 -20.24 -17.06 10.08
N TYR A 219 -19.55 -18.08 9.62
CA TYR A 219 -18.76 -18.04 8.39
C TYR A 219 -19.64 -17.81 7.15
N MET A 220 -19.31 -16.82 6.35
CA MET A 220 -20.00 -16.50 5.11
C MET A 220 -19.19 -16.89 3.88
N ALA A 221 -17.95 -16.47 3.82
CA ALA A 221 -17.14 -16.66 2.62
C ALA A 221 -15.63 -16.68 2.90
N HIS A 222 -14.91 -17.28 1.97
CA HIS A 222 -13.45 -17.20 1.86
C HIS A 222 -13.08 -16.95 0.40
N GLY A 223 -12.28 -15.94 0.16
CA GLY A 223 -11.65 -15.64 -1.13
C GLY A 223 -10.14 -15.77 -1.04
N LYS A 224 -9.54 -16.29 -2.09
CA LYS A 224 -8.10 -16.33 -2.28
C LYS A 224 -7.74 -15.88 -3.68
N GLN A 225 -6.76 -14.99 -3.80
CA GLN A 225 -6.18 -14.55 -5.05
C GLN A 225 -4.67 -14.73 -5.00
N TRP A 226 -4.06 -15.20 -6.10
CA TRP A 226 -2.61 -15.38 -6.19
C TRP A 226 -2.12 -15.27 -7.62
N MET A 227 -0.82 -15.01 -7.76
CA MET A 227 -0.17 -14.98 -9.06
C MET A 227 0.68 -16.23 -9.28
N GLU A 228 0.49 -16.87 -10.44
CA GLU A 228 1.31 -18.01 -10.88
C GLU A 228 1.60 -17.88 -12.37
N ASN A 229 2.88 -18.04 -12.76
CA ASN A 229 3.33 -17.95 -14.16
C ASN A 229 2.87 -16.64 -14.87
N GLY A 230 2.84 -15.50 -14.16
CA GLY A 230 2.43 -14.21 -14.69
C GLY A 230 0.93 -14.06 -14.93
N ARG A 231 0.11 -14.92 -14.34
CA ARG A 231 -1.35 -14.86 -14.38
C ARG A 231 -1.92 -14.83 -12.98
N VAL A 232 -3.00 -14.08 -12.81
CA VAL A 232 -3.76 -14.03 -11.57
C VAL A 232 -4.81 -15.13 -11.58
N TYR A 233 -4.89 -15.87 -10.50
CA TYR A 233 -5.89 -16.90 -10.22
C TYR A 233 -6.67 -16.53 -8.97
N HIS A 234 -7.91 -16.98 -8.88
CA HIS A 234 -8.76 -16.81 -7.70
C HIS A 234 -9.52 -18.10 -7.37
N ASP A 235 -9.83 -18.27 -6.10
CA ASP A 235 -10.70 -19.34 -5.57
C ASP A 235 -11.63 -18.69 -4.54
N ILE A 236 -12.93 -18.85 -4.72
CA ILE A 236 -13.96 -18.28 -3.86
C ILE A 236 -14.86 -19.40 -3.33
N LYS A 237 -15.10 -19.40 -2.05
CA LYS A 237 -15.95 -20.38 -1.37
C LYS A 237 -17.01 -19.64 -0.58
N LEU A 238 -18.25 -19.76 -1.00
CA LEU A 238 -19.41 -19.26 -0.28
C LEU A 238 -20.01 -20.34 0.60
N SER A 239 -20.40 -19.99 1.82
CA SER A 239 -21.20 -20.87 2.67
C SER A 239 -22.65 -20.93 2.16
N PRO A 240 -23.43 -21.96 2.53
CA PRO A 240 -24.87 -21.98 2.23
C PRO A 240 -25.61 -20.78 2.82
N SER A 241 -25.10 -20.20 3.91
CA SER A 241 -25.65 -19.00 4.52
C SER A 241 -25.41 -17.75 3.69
N ALA A 242 -24.28 -17.63 3.03
CA ALA A 242 -23.94 -16.48 2.19
C ALA A 242 -25.03 -16.20 1.14
N ASN A 243 -25.53 -17.26 0.48
CA ASN A 243 -26.60 -17.14 -0.51
C ASN A 243 -27.90 -16.58 0.08
N LYS A 244 -28.19 -16.84 1.36
CA LYS A 244 -29.39 -16.29 2.03
C LYS A 244 -29.25 -14.80 2.29
N TRP A 245 -28.01 -14.31 2.39
CA TRP A 245 -27.68 -12.92 2.61
C TRP A 245 -27.40 -12.16 1.32
N GLY A 246 -27.52 -12.82 0.15
CA GLY A 246 -27.27 -12.22 -1.16
C GLY A 246 -25.80 -11.90 -1.41
N ILE A 247 -24.89 -12.59 -0.71
CA ILE A 247 -23.45 -12.43 -0.91
C ILE A 247 -23.08 -13.19 -2.18
N GLU A 248 -22.42 -12.51 -3.10
CA GLU A 248 -21.93 -13.02 -4.38
C GLU A 248 -20.40 -13.09 -4.39
N ASP A 249 -19.83 -13.73 -5.40
CA ASP A 249 -18.38 -13.88 -5.54
C ASP A 249 -17.67 -12.53 -5.63
N ASP A 250 -18.29 -11.56 -6.33
CA ASP A 250 -17.74 -10.21 -6.53
C ASP A 250 -17.67 -9.38 -5.24
N ASP A 251 -18.45 -9.77 -4.21
CA ASP A 251 -18.39 -9.14 -2.90
C ASP A 251 -17.18 -9.58 -2.08
N ILE A 252 -16.59 -10.71 -2.47
CA ILE A 252 -15.44 -11.29 -1.80
C ILE A 252 -14.15 -10.92 -2.50
N LEU A 253 -14.11 -11.10 -3.81
CA LEU A 253 -12.98 -10.71 -4.64
C LEU A 253 -13.54 -9.95 -5.84
N ASP A 254 -13.49 -8.63 -5.79
CA ASP A 254 -13.93 -7.79 -6.88
C ASP A 254 -13.05 -8.08 -8.13
N PRO A 255 -13.63 -8.58 -9.23
CA PRO A 255 -12.87 -8.91 -10.43
C PRO A 255 -12.28 -7.67 -11.11
N ASP A 256 -12.82 -6.48 -10.83
CA ASP A 256 -12.33 -5.21 -11.35
C ASP A 256 -11.15 -4.66 -10.53
N LEU A 257 -10.84 -5.28 -9.39
CA LEU A 257 -9.67 -4.88 -8.59
C LEU A 257 -8.43 -5.56 -9.14
N GLU A 258 -7.47 -4.73 -9.51
CA GLU A 258 -6.19 -5.20 -9.98
C GLU A 258 -5.36 -5.83 -8.85
N TYR A 259 -4.66 -6.90 -9.21
CA TYR A 259 -3.76 -7.59 -8.29
C TYR A 259 -2.47 -6.81 -8.11
N CYS A 260 -2.19 -6.38 -6.86
CA CYS A 260 -0.90 -5.82 -6.50
C CYS A 260 0.13 -6.95 -6.44
N TYR A 261 1.04 -7.00 -7.43
CA TYR A 261 2.03 -8.06 -7.51
C TYR A 261 3.34 -7.75 -6.81
N ARG A 262 3.61 -6.46 -6.55
CA ARG A 262 4.84 -5.98 -5.91
C ARG A 262 4.54 -4.75 -5.05
N VAL A 263 5.23 -4.65 -3.93
CA VAL A 263 5.25 -3.43 -3.11
C VAL A 263 6.68 -3.13 -2.68
N ILE A 264 7.05 -1.85 -2.62
CA ILE A 264 8.30 -1.37 -2.03
C ILE A 264 7.95 -0.54 -0.81
N PHE A 265 8.48 -0.90 0.35
CA PHE A 265 8.45 -0.04 1.52
C PHE A 265 9.80 0.65 1.67
N SER A 266 9.77 1.97 1.70
CA SER A 266 10.96 2.79 1.88
C SER A 266 11.16 3.18 3.34
N PRO A 267 12.42 3.26 3.81
CA PRO A 267 12.72 3.79 5.14
C PRO A 267 12.34 5.27 5.32
N SER A 268 11.99 5.98 4.27
CA SER A 268 11.50 7.36 4.33
C SER A 268 10.02 7.49 4.70
N GLY A 269 9.31 6.36 4.87
CA GLY A 269 7.87 6.36 5.12
C GLY A 269 7.00 6.37 3.86
N THR A 270 7.59 6.16 2.70
CA THR A 270 6.85 5.99 1.43
C THR A 270 6.68 4.50 1.14
N TYR A 271 5.54 4.09 0.58
CA TYR A 271 5.44 2.80 -0.09
C TYR A 271 4.82 2.94 -1.48
N VAL A 272 5.22 2.03 -2.36
CA VAL A 272 4.83 2.04 -3.78
C VAL A 272 4.26 0.68 -4.13
N CYS A 273 3.02 0.64 -4.63
CA CYS A 273 2.33 -0.56 -5.09
C CYS A 273 2.35 -0.65 -6.61
N PHE A 274 2.59 -1.83 -7.14
CA PHE A 274 2.61 -2.12 -8.56
C PHE A 274 1.53 -3.14 -8.89
N TYR A 275 0.68 -2.81 -9.85
CA TYR A 275 -0.47 -3.62 -10.26
C TYR A 275 -0.26 -4.29 -11.61
N MET A 276 -1.01 -5.37 -11.86
CA MET A 276 -0.85 -6.19 -13.07
C MET A 276 -1.26 -5.48 -14.36
N ASP A 277 -2.10 -4.47 -14.29
CA ASP A 277 -2.47 -3.61 -15.43
C ASP A 277 -1.38 -2.59 -15.80
N GLY A 278 -0.30 -2.52 -15.00
CA GLY A 278 0.82 -1.59 -15.15
C GLY A 278 0.66 -0.29 -14.39
N ASP A 279 -0.42 -0.12 -13.63
CA ASP A 279 -0.59 1.02 -12.75
C ASP A 279 0.33 0.94 -11.52
N VAL A 280 0.58 2.10 -10.94
CA VAL A 280 1.43 2.28 -9.75
C VAL A 280 0.75 3.27 -8.82
N ASP A 281 0.63 2.90 -7.55
CA ASP A 281 0.15 3.78 -6.49
C ASP A 281 1.26 4.11 -5.51
N VAL A 282 1.21 5.32 -4.96
CA VAL A 282 2.17 5.83 -3.98
C VAL A 282 1.40 6.28 -2.75
N ALA A 283 1.82 5.77 -1.59
CA ALA A 283 1.25 6.19 -0.32
C ALA A 283 2.31 6.27 0.77
N CYS A 284 1.90 6.62 1.97
CA CYS A 284 2.75 6.78 3.13
C CYS A 284 2.50 5.72 4.17
N TRP A 285 3.51 5.43 4.99
CA TRP A 285 3.42 4.52 6.11
C TRP A 285 4.27 4.98 7.29
N GLU A 286 3.85 4.59 8.48
CA GLU A 286 4.65 4.71 9.70
C GLU A 286 4.25 3.63 10.71
N TRP A 287 5.11 3.37 11.72
CA TRP A 287 4.69 2.53 12.82
C TRP A 287 3.77 3.30 13.77
N SER A 288 2.52 2.89 13.90
CA SER A 288 1.64 3.38 14.96
C SER A 288 1.97 2.72 16.30
N ASN A 289 2.39 1.44 16.28
CA ASN A 289 2.95 0.73 17.41
C ASN A 289 4.04 -0.24 16.94
N GLN A 290 5.28 0.21 16.96
CA GLN A 290 6.43 -0.56 16.49
C GLN A 290 6.65 -1.84 17.30
N SER A 291 6.43 -1.82 18.63
CA SER A 291 6.65 -3.00 19.47
C SER A 291 5.69 -4.13 19.17
N ASP A 292 4.50 -3.80 18.73
CA ASP A 292 3.46 -4.77 18.39
C ASP A 292 3.35 -5.01 16.86
N GLY A 293 4.21 -4.37 16.07
CA GLY A 293 4.22 -4.47 14.62
C GLY A 293 2.93 -3.96 13.99
N ILE A 294 2.39 -2.86 14.52
CA ILE A 294 1.21 -2.21 13.96
C ILE A 294 1.67 -1.02 13.13
N MET A 295 1.34 -1.05 11.85
CA MET A 295 1.69 -0.03 10.88
C MET A 295 0.45 0.74 10.46
N HIS A 296 0.56 2.05 10.46
CA HIS A 296 -0.43 2.96 9.89
C HIS A 296 -0.05 3.29 8.45
N TYR A 297 -1.02 3.32 7.55
CA TYR A 297 -0.85 3.73 6.16
C TYR A 297 -1.88 4.80 5.79
N TRP A 298 -1.54 5.69 4.84
CA TRP A 298 -2.45 6.73 4.34
C TRP A 298 -1.99 7.25 2.97
N ASP A 299 -2.94 7.75 2.19
CA ASP A 299 -2.64 8.60 1.04
C ASP A 299 -2.56 10.07 1.54
N PRO A 300 -1.41 10.74 1.38
CA PRO A 300 -1.26 12.13 1.83
C PRO A 300 -2.07 13.14 1.00
N TYR A 301 -2.66 12.73 -0.11
CA TYR A 301 -3.33 13.61 -1.07
C TYR A 301 -4.77 13.18 -1.37
N ASP A 302 -5.33 12.30 -0.57
CA ASP A 302 -6.73 11.94 -0.69
C ASP A 302 -7.59 13.08 -0.15
N ASP A 303 -8.25 13.81 -1.08
CA ASP A 303 -9.12 14.95 -0.80
C ASP A 303 -10.59 14.52 -0.64
N ASP A 304 -10.90 13.25 -0.91
CA ASP A 304 -12.25 12.72 -0.81
C ASP A 304 -12.57 12.30 0.63
N ASP A 305 -13.84 12.43 1.03
CA ASP A 305 -14.37 12.05 2.36
C ASP A 305 -14.17 10.54 2.72
N ASP A 306 -13.61 9.76 1.81
CA ASP A 306 -13.24 8.36 1.98
C ASP A 306 -11.78 8.28 2.43
N ASP A 307 -11.49 8.58 3.71
CA ASP A 307 -10.16 8.47 4.33
C ASP A 307 -9.52 7.10 4.02
N TRP A 308 -8.68 7.06 2.96
CA TRP A 308 -7.89 5.87 2.64
C TRP A 308 -6.69 5.78 3.60
N SER A 309 -7.00 5.41 4.82
CA SER A 309 -6.01 5.23 5.87
C SER A 309 -6.42 4.09 6.79
N GLY A 310 -5.46 3.48 7.45
CA GLY A 310 -5.76 2.41 8.39
C GLY A 310 -4.54 1.87 9.10
N ASP A 311 -4.82 1.01 10.06
CA ASP A 311 -3.80 0.25 10.79
C ASP A 311 -3.80 -1.20 10.33
N VAL A 312 -2.62 -1.74 10.10
CA VAL A 312 -2.41 -3.14 9.77
C VAL A 312 -1.39 -3.78 10.69
N THR A 313 -1.51 -5.08 10.87
CA THR A 313 -0.55 -5.85 11.65
C THR A 313 0.44 -6.54 10.73
N VAL A 314 1.73 -6.24 10.89
CA VAL A 314 2.83 -6.81 10.09
C VAL A 314 3.53 -7.90 10.88
N ARG A 315 3.80 -9.04 10.26
CA ARG A 315 4.51 -10.18 10.85
C ARG A 315 5.47 -10.81 9.83
N PHE A 316 6.58 -11.37 10.33
CA PHE A 316 7.61 -11.99 9.50
C PHE A 316 7.83 -13.45 9.86
N LYS A 317 8.25 -14.26 8.86
CA LYS A 317 8.69 -15.63 9.02
C LYS A 317 9.69 -15.97 7.91
N GLY A 318 10.97 -16.12 8.28
CA GLY A 318 12.04 -16.31 7.29
C GLY A 318 12.12 -15.10 6.36
N ASN A 319 12.02 -15.33 5.07
CA ASN A 319 11.99 -14.30 4.04
C ASN A 319 10.56 -13.88 3.63
N GLN A 320 9.56 -14.25 4.41
CA GLN A 320 8.16 -13.92 4.15
C GLN A 320 7.65 -12.85 5.11
N MET A 321 6.73 -12.05 4.62
CA MET A 321 5.95 -11.08 5.38
C MET A 321 4.47 -11.38 5.19
N ARG A 322 3.69 -11.25 6.28
CA ARG A 322 2.24 -11.16 6.21
C ARG A 322 1.77 -9.83 6.78
N VAL A 323 0.83 -9.25 6.07
CA VAL A 323 0.10 -8.06 6.50
C VAL A 323 -1.35 -8.44 6.73
N TYR A 324 -1.82 -8.19 7.94
CA TYR A 324 -3.14 -8.58 8.41
C TYR A 324 -4.00 -7.35 8.62
N GLU A 325 -5.19 -7.40 8.10
CA GLU A 325 -6.31 -6.55 8.49
C GLU A 325 -7.35 -7.40 9.19
N ASP A 326 -7.80 -6.97 10.34
CA ASP A 326 -8.82 -7.64 11.14
C ASP A 326 -9.74 -6.57 11.69
N TYR A 327 -10.92 -6.45 11.14
CA TYR A 327 -11.86 -5.45 11.59
C TYR A 327 -13.28 -5.98 11.68
N SER A 328 -14.06 -5.36 12.56
CA SER A 328 -15.47 -5.67 12.77
C SER A 328 -16.26 -4.39 12.78
N GLU A 329 -17.37 -4.42 12.07
CA GLU A 329 -18.37 -3.37 12.10
C GLU A 329 -19.67 -3.91 12.66
N THR A 330 -20.31 -3.13 13.51
CA THR A 330 -21.61 -3.50 14.07
C THR A 330 -22.61 -2.41 13.76
N GLU A 331 -23.65 -2.78 13.03
CA GLU A 331 -24.78 -1.91 12.77
C GLU A 331 -26.06 -2.57 13.28
N GLU A 332 -26.81 -1.87 14.14
CA GLU A 332 -28.00 -2.38 14.83
C GLU A 332 -27.73 -3.70 15.59
N LEU A 333 -28.15 -4.85 15.04
CA LEU A 333 -28.02 -6.18 15.62
C LEU A 333 -27.08 -7.09 14.81
N MET A 334 -26.41 -6.55 13.80
CA MET A 334 -25.54 -7.30 12.91
C MET A 334 -24.10 -6.86 13.04
N THR A 335 -23.23 -7.83 13.23
CA THR A 335 -21.77 -7.62 13.21
C THR A 335 -21.18 -8.31 12.00
N ALA A 336 -20.60 -7.52 11.11
CA ALA A 336 -19.70 -8.01 10.07
C ALA A 336 -18.27 -8.08 10.63
N HIS A 337 -17.58 -9.19 10.41
CA HIS A 337 -16.19 -9.36 10.78
C HIS A 337 -15.43 -9.85 9.55
N ILE A 338 -14.38 -9.14 9.17
CA ILE A 338 -13.55 -9.47 8.03
C ILE A 338 -12.10 -9.60 8.50
N VAL A 339 -11.48 -10.69 8.08
CA VAL A 339 -10.04 -10.92 8.25
C VAL A 339 -9.43 -11.04 6.88
N ALA A 340 -8.45 -10.22 6.60
CA ALA A 340 -7.71 -10.29 5.34
C ALA A 340 -6.21 -10.39 5.57
N VAL A 341 -5.55 -11.13 4.69
CA VAL A 341 -4.13 -11.44 4.81
C VAL A 341 -3.46 -11.32 3.44
N ASN A 342 -2.51 -10.42 3.34
CA ASN A 342 -1.58 -10.37 2.23
C ASN A 342 -0.28 -11.11 2.62
N THR A 343 0.16 -12.04 1.79
CA THR A 343 1.41 -12.78 1.98
C THR A 343 2.41 -12.36 0.91
N PHE A 344 3.61 -12.05 1.35
CA PHE A 344 4.69 -11.57 0.50
C PHE A 344 5.96 -12.38 0.72
N THR A 345 6.81 -12.45 -0.30
CA THR A 345 8.18 -12.94 -0.22
C THR A 345 9.16 -11.82 -0.55
N ALA A 346 10.25 -11.71 0.22
CA ALA A 346 11.30 -10.74 0.02
C ALA A 346 12.05 -10.97 -1.29
N GLY A 347 12.41 -9.87 -1.96
CA GLY A 347 13.15 -9.88 -3.21
C GLY A 347 12.25 -9.94 -4.45
N TYR A 348 12.72 -9.26 -5.50
CA TYR A 348 12.08 -9.28 -6.81
C TYR A 348 13.16 -9.33 -7.89
#